data_044c6c8262be90def9c7ad8b03b8a3a1
#
_entry.id   044c6c8262be90def9c7ad8b03b8a3a1
#
_cell.length_a   1.000
_cell.length_b   1.000
_cell.length_c   1.000
_cell.angle_alpha   90.00
_cell.angle_beta   90.00
_cell.angle_gamma   90.00
#
_symmetry.space_group_name_H-M   'P 1'
#
loop_
_entity.id
_entity.type
_entity.pdbx_description
1 polymer ?
#
loop_
_entity_poly.entity_id
_entity_poly.type
_entity_poly.pdbx_seq_one_letter_code
_entity_poly.pdbx_strand_id
1 'polypeptide(L)'
;KEVVLPKTMKEIKRRAFSENHSLRAVHFPASLKTLGPKAYRDCTNLLRAVFAKDSECREIQEGAFDSCSKLKRLVLPDHVEVIGSKAFFRCKELKKVIFPDTLKVIEAEAFRFTGLEELNLPEGLVELGESAFFKCNNLKHVVIPESVDVIERWVFHGCNRLETVEIRHDPEYVGPWIVNKSCTIRCYKGSKMDAYCDEYELKREYIGAESVVNE
;
A
#
# COMPACT_ATOMS: atom_id res chain seq x y z
N LYS A 1 -1.17 -18.21 -19.91
CA LYS A 1 0.18 -18.22 -20.51
C LYS A 1 1.15 -17.52 -19.57
N GLU A 2 2.41 -17.95 -19.57
CA GLU A 2 3.51 -17.33 -18.85
C GLU A 2 4.40 -16.61 -19.87
N VAL A 3 4.87 -15.41 -19.52
CA VAL A 3 5.83 -14.66 -20.35
C VAL A 3 7.17 -14.71 -19.66
N VAL A 4 8.16 -15.22 -20.38
CA VAL A 4 9.57 -15.18 -19.96
C VAL A 4 10.21 -13.98 -20.62
N LEU A 5 10.61 -13.01 -19.80
CA LEU A 5 11.29 -11.80 -20.26
C LEU A 5 12.80 -12.08 -20.44
N PRO A 6 13.45 -11.49 -21.46
CA PRO A 6 14.90 -11.61 -21.64
C PRO A 6 15.64 -11.15 -20.39
N LYS A 7 16.70 -11.91 -20.00
CA LYS A 7 17.54 -11.57 -18.83
C LYS A 7 18.26 -10.22 -18.94
N THR A 8 18.34 -9.66 -20.14
CA THR A 8 18.99 -8.37 -20.45
C THR A 8 17.99 -7.22 -20.57
N MET A 9 16.69 -7.48 -20.35
CA MET A 9 15.64 -6.46 -20.48
C MET A 9 15.81 -5.39 -19.40
N LYS A 10 15.93 -4.14 -19.83
CA LYS A 10 16.09 -2.98 -18.93
C LYS A 10 14.82 -2.16 -18.77
N GLU A 11 13.93 -2.22 -19.75
CA GLU A 11 12.74 -1.38 -19.80
C GLU A 11 11.53 -2.15 -20.34
N ILE A 12 10.39 -1.94 -19.69
CA ILE A 12 9.07 -2.29 -20.21
C ILE A 12 8.32 -0.97 -20.39
N LYS A 13 7.95 -0.66 -21.63
CA LYS A 13 7.33 0.62 -21.98
C LYS A 13 5.88 0.72 -21.50
N ARG A 14 5.35 1.95 -21.53
CA ARG A 14 3.95 2.23 -21.20
C ARG A 14 3.00 1.29 -21.94
N ARG A 15 2.06 0.66 -21.19
CA ARG A 15 1.02 -0.27 -21.68
C ARG A 15 1.53 -1.48 -22.48
N ALA A 16 2.80 -1.84 -22.39
CA ALA A 16 3.41 -2.90 -23.22
C ALA A 16 2.66 -4.23 -23.18
N PHE A 17 2.03 -4.57 -22.05
CA PHE A 17 1.25 -5.80 -21.85
C PHE A 17 -0.19 -5.52 -21.38
N SER A 18 -0.65 -4.27 -21.49
CA SER A 18 -2.00 -3.88 -21.05
C SER A 18 -3.07 -4.75 -21.74
N GLU A 19 -4.14 -5.05 -20.99
CA GLU A 19 -5.31 -5.82 -21.46
C GLU A 19 -4.99 -7.26 -21.91
N ASN A 20 -3.84 -7.79 -21.50
CA ASN A 20 -3.46 -9.17 -21.81
C ASN A 20 -4.18 -10.15 -20.86
N HIS A 21 -5.42 -10.50 -21.19
CA HIS A 21 -6.25 -11.41 -20.38
C HIS A 21 -5.77 -12.87 -20.41
N SER A 22 -4.82 -13.24 -21.27
CA SER A 22 -4.27 -14.59 -21.30
C SER A 22 -3.05 -14.77 -20.39
N LEU A 23 -2.46 -13.67 -19.90
CA LEU A 23 -1.26 -13.69 -19.05
C LEU A 23 -1.61 -14.15 -17.64
N ARG A 24 -0.85 -15.14 -17.12
CA ARG A 24 -1.05 -15.69 -15.77
C ARG A 24 0.12 -15.41 -14.83
N ALA A 25 1.31 -15.30 -15.36
CA ALA A 25 2.50 -15.03 -14.57
C ALA A 25 3.53 -14.24 -15.36
N VAL A 26 4.26 -13.38 -14.67
CA VAL A 26 5.41 -12.65 -15.18
C VAL A 26 6.54 -12.69 -14.17
N HIS A 27 7.76 -12.94 -14.66
CA HIS A 27 9.00 -12.87 -13.90
C HIS A 27 9.88 -11.77 -14.50
N PHE A 28 10.17 -10.77 -13.68
CA PHE A 28 10.99 -9.62 -14.07
C PHE A 28 12.46 -9.91 -13.77
N PRO A 29 13.37 -9.69 -14.73
CA PRO A 29 14.78 -9.95 -14.54
C PRO A 29 15.46 -8.90 -13.64
N ALA A 30 16.62 -9.26 -13.09
CA ALA A 30 17.45 -8.35 -12.29
C ALA A 30 17.85 -7.07 -13.03
N SER A 31 18.05 -7.17 -14.35
CA SER A 31 18.42 -6.04 -15.21
C SER A 31 17.30 -5.00 -15.41
N LEU A 32 16.06 -5.29 -14.98
CA LEU A 32 14.95 -4.35 -15.19
C LEU A 32 15.13 -3.09 -14.34
N LYS A 33 15.17 -1.94 -15.02
CA LYS A 33 15.26 -0.59 -14.41
C LYS A 33 13.94 0.14 -14.41
N THR A 34 13.14 -0.07 -15.46
CA THR A 34 11.91 0.68 -15.68
C THR A 34 10.75 -0.23 -16.02
N LEU A 35 9.71 -0.16 -15.20
CA LEU A 35 8.39 -0.71 -15.48
C LEU A 35 7.45 0.46 -15.78
N GLY A 36 7.21 0.70 -17.05
CA GLY A 36 6.45 1.88 -17.52
C GLY A 36 5.00 1.93 -17.08
N PRO A 37 4.37 3.13 -17.12
CA PRO A 37 3.02 3.32 -16.63
C PRO A 37 2.02 2.41 -17.32
N LYS A 38 1.12 1.83 -16.54
CA LYS A 38 0.03 0.96 -17.02
C LYS A 38 0.51 -0.27 -17.80
N ALA A 39 1.79 -0.70 -17.58
CA ALA A 39 2.42 -1.77 -18.38
C ALA A 39 1.62 -3.08 -18.38
N TYR A 40 1.01 -3.46 -17.26
CA TYR A 40 0.16 -4.66 -17.10
C TYR A 40 -1.27 -4.31 -16.70
N ARG A 41 -1.71 -3.08 -16.98
CA ARG A 41 -3.09 -2.67 -16.68
C ARG A 41 -4.10 -3.63 -17.30
N ASP A 42 -5.16 -3.95 -16.57
CA ASP A 42 -6.25 -4.85 -17.01
C ASP A 42 -5.79 -6.27 -17.41
N CYS A 43 -4.64 -6.75 -16.92
CA CYS A 43 -4.25 -8.16 -17.01
C CYS A 43 -5.05 -8.99 -15.99
N THR A 44 -6.36 -9.12 -16.21
CA THR A 44 -7.32 -9.65 -15.22
C THR A 44 -7.09 -11.09 -14.80
N ASN A 45 -6.32 -11.88 -15.55
CA ASN A 45 -5.96 -13.25 -15.21
C ASN A 45 -4.53 -13.41 -14.69
N LEU A 46 -3.79 -12.30 -14.48
CA LEU A 46 -2.45 -12.32 -13.89
C LEU A 46 -2.54 -12.76 -12.43
N LEU A 47 -1.88 -13.88 -12.10
CA LEU A 47 -1.87 -14.46 -10.76
C LEU A 47 -0.60 -14.10 -9.97
N ARG A 48 0.52 -13.93 -10.67
CA ARG A 48 1.84 -13.73 -10.09
C ARG A 48 2.64 -12.69 -10.86
N ALA A 49 3.18 -11.71 -10.14
CA ALA A 49 4.17 -10.75 -10.61
C ALA A 49 5.38 -10.83 -9.66
N VAL A 50 6.50 -11.31 -10.17
CA VAL A 50 7.68 -11.62 -9.36
C VAL A 50 8.88 -10.89 -9.94
N PHE A 51 9.40 -9.91 -9.22
CA PHE A 51 10.67 -9.27 -9.55
C PHE A 51 11.83 -10.10 -9.00
N ALA A 52 12.96 -10.12 -9.71
CA ALA A 52 14.21 -10.54 -9.11
C ALA A 52 14.55 -9.59 -7.96
N LYS A 53 15.03 -10.15 -6.85
CA LYS A 53 15.25 -9.41 -5.60
C LYS A 53 16.23 -8.25 -5.78
N ASP A 54 17.26 -8.47 -6.58
CA ASP A 54 18.33 -7.54 -6.95
C ASP A 54 18.00 -6.66 -8.17
N SER A 55 16.74 -6.59 -8.60
CA SER A 55 16.33 -5.72 -9.71
C SER A 55 16.59 -4.24 -9.38
N GLU A 56 17.14 -3.53 -10.35
CA GLU A 56 17.43 -2.09 -10.24
C GLU A 56 16.16 -1.20 -10.35
N CYS A 57 14.98 -1.79 -10.41
CA CYS A 57 13.71 -1.05 -10.52
C CYS A 57 13.42 -0.33 -9.21
N ARG A 58 13.41 1.01 -9.25
CA ARG A 58 13.20 1.86 -8.07
C ARG A 58 11.76 2.34 -7.92
N GLU A 59 10.96 2.19 -8.96
CA GLU A 59 9.58 2.68 -8.98
C GLU A 59 8.66 1.67 -9.66
N ILE A 60 7.53 1.39 -9.02
CA ILE A 60 6.39 0.74 -9.67
C ILE A 60 5.49 1.86 -10.17
N GLN A 61 5.60 2.21 -11.44
CA GLN A 61 4.98 3.41 -12.00
C GLN A 61 3.45 3.38 -12.02
N GLU A 62 2.84 4.54 -12.33
CA GLU A 62 1.39 4.77 -12.33
C GLU A 62 0.62 3.64 -13.01
N GLY A 63 -0.33 3.05 -12.30
CA GLY A 63 -1.24 2.03 -12.81
C GLY A 63 -0.57 0.78 -13.35
N ALA A 64 0.69 0.48 -13.00
CA ALA A 64 1.46 -0.62 -13.58
C ALA A 64 0.72 -1.95 -13.58
N PHE A 65 -0.05 -2.25 -12.52
CA PHE A 65 -0.88 -3.44 -12.36
C PHE A 65 -2.36 -3.08 -12.07
N ASP A 66 -2.81 -1.88 -12.46
CA ASP A 66 -4.21 -1.48 -12.29
C ASP A 66 -5.15 -2.56 -12.86
N SER A 67 -6.15 -2.93 -12.07
CA SER A 67 -7.17 -3.93 -12.43
C SER A 67 -6.64 -5.35 -12.73
N CYS A 68 -5.46 -5.70 -12.23
CA CYS A 68 -5.01 -7.09 -12.18
C CYS A 68 -5.79 -7.85 -11.09
N SER A 69 -7.10 -8.04 -11.30
CA SER A 69 -8.05 -8.44 -10.25
C SER A 69 -7.75 -9.80 -9.60
N LYS A 70 -7.05 -10.71 -10.30
CA LYS A 70 -6.65 -12.03 -9.82
C LYS A 70 -5.20 -12.09 -9.31
N LEU A 71 -4.50 -10.96 -9.23
CA LEU A 71 -3.13 -10.94 -8.70
C LEU A 71 -3.13 -11.37 -7.23
N LYS A 72 -2.48 -12.51 -6.95
CA LYS A 72 -2.40 -13.11 -5.59
C LYS A 72 -1.03 -12.94 -4.96
N ARG A 73 0.01 -13.01 -5.78
CA ARG A 73 1.39 -12.95 -5.32
C ARG A 73 2.12 -11.83 -6.02
N LEU A 74 2.62 -10.91 -5.22
CA LEU A 74 3.52 -9.84 -5.60
C LEU A 74 4.81 -10.00 -4.80
N VAL A 75 5.95 -9.97 -5.49
CA VAL A 75 7.28 -9.87 -4.88
C VAL A 75 7.92 -8.64 -5.47
N LEU A 76 8.11 -7.61 -4.65
CA LEU A 76 8.79 -6.37 -5.02
C LEU A 76 10.30 -6.54 -4.92
N PRO A 77 11.10 -5.82 -5.73
CA PRO A 77 12.55 -5.80 -5.59
C PRO A 77 12.99 -4.96 -4.38
N ASP A 78 14.20 -5.24 -3.87
CA ASP A 78 14.73 -4.58 -2.67
C ASP A 78 15.04 -3.08 -2.85
N HIS A 79 15.06 -2.58 -4.09
CA HIS A 79 15.41 -1.19 -4.40
C HIS A 79 14.22 -0.28 -4.70
N VAL A 80 12.99 -0.75 -4.53
CA VAL A 80 11.81 0.09 -4.76
C VAL A 80 11.70 1.15 -3.67
N GLU A 81 11.65 2.40 -4.12
CA GLU A 81 11.50 3.60 -3.29
C GLU A 81 10.09 4.20 -3.40
N VAL A 82 9.42 4.02 -4.56
CA VAL A 82 8.11 4.60 -4.84
C VAL A 82 7.14 3.56 -5.41
N ILE A 83 5.95 3.51 -4.85
CA ILE A 83 4.80 2.83 -5.45
C ILE A 83 3.86 3.91 -5.98
N GLY A 84 3.82 4.04 -7.30
CA GLY A 84 3.13 5.09 -8.02
C GLY A 84 1.60 5.00 -7.91
N SER A 85 0.96 6.10 -8.28
CA SER A 85 -0.50 6.26 -8.23
C SER A 85 -1.22 5.12 -8.94
N LYS A 86 -2.22 4.53 -8.27
CA LYS A 86 -3.02 3.41 -8.81
C LYS A 86 -2.23 2.17 -9.21
N ALA A 87 -0.98 2.00 -8.76
CA ALA A 87 -0.12 0.90 -9.19
C ALA A 87 -0.79 -0.47 -9.05
N PHE A 88 -1.53 -0.70 -7.97
CA PHE A 88 -2.27 -1.95 -7.67
C PHE A 88 -3.78 -1.70 -7.46
N PHE A 89 -4.30 -0.63 -8.05
CA PHE A 89 -5.72 -0.31 -7.97
C PHE A 89 -6.58 -1.49 -8.43
N ARG A 90 -7.60 -1.87 -7.63
CA ARG A 90 -8.49 -3.02 -7.91
C ARG A 90 -7.82 -4.40 -8.04
N CYS A 91 -6.64 -4.61 -7.48
CA CYS A 91 -6.06 -5.95 -7.33
C CYS A 91 -6.80 -6.71 -6.21
N LYS A 92 -8.02 -7.17 -6.48
CA LYS A 92 -8.98 -7.66 -5.47
C LYS A 92 -8.53 -8.93 -4.73
N GLU A 93 -7.74 -9.78 -5.37
CA GLU A 93 -7.23 -11.02 -4.77
C GLU A 93 -5.84 -10.86 -4.14
N LEU A 94 -5.25 -9.65 -4.14
CA LEU A 94 -3.97 -9.36 -3.51
C LEU A 94 -4.17 -9.21 -1.99
N LYS A 95 -3.82 -10.27 -1.24
CA LYS A 95 -4.06 -10.34 0.21
C LYS A 95 -2.91 -9.86 1.06
N LYS A 96 -1.68 -9.95 0.54
CA LYS A 96 -0.46 -9.58 1.25
C LYS A 96 0.58 -9.02 0.30
N VAL A 97 1.29 -8.00 0.76
CA VAL A 97 2.47 -7.43 0.10
C VAL A 97 3.60 -7.37 1.12
N ILE A 98 4.79 -7.76 0.70
CA ILE A 98 6.02 -7.54 1.47
C ILE A 98 6.70 -6.33 0.84
N PHE A 99 6.77 -5.24 1.60
CA PHE A 99 7.44 -4.02 1.18
C PHE A 99 8.93 -4.10 1.46
N PRO A 100 9.80 -3.57 0.58
CA PRO A 100 11.22 -3.43 0.87
C PRO A 100 11.47 -2.27 1.86
N ASP A 101 12.55 -2.35 2.62
CA ASP A 101 12.92 -1.30 3.60
C ASP A 101 13.30 0.03 2.93
N THR A 102 13.59 0.00 1.62
CA THR A 102 13.89 1.19 0.82
C THR A 102 12.68 2.03 0.46
N LEU A 103 11.46 1.49 0.65
CA LEU A 103 10.23 2.19 0.25
C LEU A 103 10.03 3.48 1.06
N LYS A 104 9.83 4.59 0.34
CA LYS A 104 9.63 5.93 0.88
C LYS A 104 8.23 6.47 0.67
N VAL A 105 7.61 6.19 -0.47
CA VAL A 105 6.35 6.79 -0.86
C VAL A 105 5.39 5.75 -1.40
N ILE A 106 4.15 5.78 -0.91
CA ILE A 106 3.01 5.09 -1.50
C ILE A 106 2.06 6.18 -1.99
N GLU A 107 2.00 6.38 -3.31
CA GLU A 107 1.21 7.45 -3.92
C GLU A 107 -0.31 7.19 -3.91
N ALA A 108 -1.05 8.18 -4.42
CA ALA A 108 -2.51 8.20 -4.40
C ALA A 108 -3.16 6.94 -5.00
N GLU A 109 -4.12 6.38 -4.29
CA GLU A 109 -4.92 5.22 -4.72
C GLU A 109 -4.11 3.95 -5.03
N ALA A 110 -2.84 3.87 -4.62
CA ALA A 110 -1.91 2.79 -5.01
C ALA A 110 -2.47 1.38 -4.75
N PHE A 111 -3.12 1.16 -3.61
CA PHE A 111 -3.75 -0.12 -3.21
C PHE A 111 -5.27 -0.01 -3.03
N ARG A 112 -5.90 1.03 -3.57
CA ARG A 112 -7.35 1.22 -3.44
C ARG A 112 -8.13 0.02 -3.99
N PHE A 113 -9.12 -0.48 -3.24
CA PHE A 113 -9.93 -1.67 -3.56
C PHE A 113 -9.13 -2.98 -3.67
N THR A 114 -8.04 -3.13 -2.95
CA THR A 114 -7.33 -4.42 -2.84
C THR A 114 -7.94 -5.31 -1.77
N GLY A 115 -7.58 -6.60 -1.84
CA GLY A 115 -8.00 -7.61 -0.87
C GLY A 115 -7.08 -7.75 0.34
N LEU A 116 -6.22 -6.77 0.64
CA LEU A 116 -5.22 -6.84 1.71
C LEU A 116 -5.85 -7.21 3.05
N GLU A 117 -5.30 -8.26 3.67
CA GLU A 117 -5.68 -8.78 5.00
C GLU A 117 -4.69 -8.32 6.07
N GLU A 118 -3.42 -8.15 5.68
CA GLU A 118 -2.31 -7.69 6.53
C GLU A 118 -1.60 -6.52 5.85
N LEU A 119 -1.15 -5.55 6.64
CA LEU A 119 -0.39 -4.41 6.16
C LEU A 119 0.75 -4.12 7.15
N ASN A 120 1.97 -4.50 6.75
CA ASN A 120 3.19 -4.21 7.47
C ASN A 120 3.96 -3.15 6.69
N LEU A 121 3.85 -1.90 7.10
CA LEU A 121 4.54 -0.77 6.48
C LEU A 121 6.01 -0.76 6.95
N PRO A 122 6.99 -0.47 6.07
CA PRO A 122 8.41 -0.45 6.44
C PRO A 122 8.77 0.82 7.22
N GLU A 123 9.74 0.69 8.14
CA GLU A 123 10.20 1.78 9.01
C GLU A 123 10.88 2.96 8.26
N GLY A 124 11.12 2.82 6.97
CA GLY A 124 11.65 3.90 6.14
C GLY A 124 10.61 4.70 5.37
N LEU A 125 9.31 4.33 5.48
CA LEU A 125 8.22 4.98 4.76
C LEU A 125 7.98 6.40 5.28
N VAL A 126 7.82 7.37 4.38
CA VAL A 126 7.66 8.80 4.71
C VAL A 126 6.25 9.29 4.39
N GLU A 127 5.66 8.80 3.29
CA GLU A 127 4.39 9.33 2.79
C GLU A 127 3.39 8.25 2.44
N LEU A 128 2.15 8.47 2.90
CA LEU A 128 0.94 7.73 2.51
C LEU A 128 0.02 8.68 1.73
N GLY A 129 -0.06 8.50 0.43
CA GLY A 129 -0.82 9.32 -0.50
C GLY A 129 -2.34 9.18 -0.36
N GLU A 130 -3.07 10.10 -0.97
CA GLU A 130 -4.53 10.17 -0.92
C GLU A 130 -5.19 8.84 -1.29
N SER A 131 -6.08 8.36 -0.43
CA SER A 131 -6.83 7.12 -0.67
C SER A 131 -5.96 5.89 -0.92
N ALA A 132 -4.69 5.87 -0.51
CA ALA A 132 -3.73 4.81 -0.85
C ALA A 132 -4.27 3.40 -0.55
N PHE A 133 -4.98 3.21 0.56
CA PHE A 133 -5.61 1.95 0.99
C PHE A 133 -7.14 2.05 1.11
N PHE A 134 -7.75 3.01 0.40
CA PHE A 134 -9.19 3.22 0.45
C PHE A 134 -9.98 1.94 0.10
N LYS A 135 -10.93 1.56 0.97
CA LYS A 135 -11.76 0.35 0.82
C LYS A 135 -10.96 -0.97 0.72
N CYS A 136 -9.83 -1.08 1.40
CA CYS A 136 -9.18 -2.35 1.70
C CYS A 136 -9.96 -3.05 2.83
N ASN A 137 -11.10 -3.66 2.48
CA ASN A 137 -12.12 -4.10 3.43
C ASN A 137 -11.74 -5.29 4.30
N ASN A 138 -10.57 -5.89 4.11
CA ASN A 138 -10.11 -7.03 4.91
C ASN A 138 -9.07 -6.67 5.95
N LEU A 139 -8.53 -5.44 5.93
CA LEU A 139 -7.62 -4.93 6.97
C LEU A 139 -8.34 -4.82 8.30
N LYS A 140 -7.66 -5.23 9.37
CA LYS A 140 -8.19 -5.16 10.75
C LYS A 140 -7.38 -4.23 11.63
N HIS A 141 -6.07 -4.31 11.56
CA HIS A 141 -5.14 -3.54 12.38
C HIS A 141 -4.01 -3.00 11.51
N VAL A 142 -3.64 -1.75 11.73
CA VAL A 142 -2.52 -1.10 11.04
C VAL A 142 -1.70 -0.34 12.09
N VAL A 143 -0.38 -0.48 12.00
CA VAL A 143 0.57 0.35 12.74
C VAL A 143 1.25 1.26 11.73
N ILE A 144 1.23 2.56 12.00
CA ILE A 144 1.93 3.55 11.18
C ILE A 144 3.35 3.71 11.74
N PRO A 145 4.40 3.47 10.93
CA PRO A 145 5.79 3.67 11.34
C PRO A 145 6.07 5.10 11.77
N GLU A 146 7.01 5.29 12.70
CA GLU A 146 7.36 6.63 13.21
C GLU A 146 8.00 7.53 12.15
N SER A 147 8.50 6.95 11.07
CA SER A 147 9.05 7.68 9.92
C SER A 147 8.01 8.32 9.00
N VAL A 148 6.72 8.00 9.17
CA VAL A 148 5.65 8.53 8.30
C VAL A 148 5.28 9.93 8.74
N ASP A 149 5.71 10.92 7.99
CA ASP A 149 5.45 12.34 8.26
C ASP A 149 4.18 12.87 7.58
N VAL A 150 3.76 12.22 6.46
CA VAL A 150 2.60 12.67 5.68
C VAL A 150 1.60 11.53 5.54
N ILE A 151 0.39 11.76 6.08
CA ILE A 151 -0.76 10.88 5.91
C ILE A 151 -1.84 11.69 5.20
N GLU A 152 -2.04 11.44 3.92
CA GLU A 152 -3.01 12.17 3.11
C GLU A 152 -4.46 11.78 3.46
N ARG A 153 -5.42 12.55 2.92
CA ARG A 153 -6.84 12.30 3.18
C ARG A 153 -7.28 10.91 2.71
N TRP A 154 -8.22 10.32 3.45
CA TRP A 154 -8.91 9.08 3.12
C TRP A 154 -8.02 7.84 2.98
N VAL A 155 -6.81 7.84 3.50
CA VAL A 155 -5.85 6.73 3.33
C VAL A 155 -6.49 5.37 3.61
N PHE A 156 -7.17 5.22 4.76
CA PHE A 156 -7.86 3.98 5.15
C PHE A 156 -9.39 4.14 5.19
N HIS A 157 -9.92 5.23 4.62
CA HIS A 157 -11.37 5.44 4.64
C HIS A 157 -12.09 4.35 3.83
N GLY A 158 -13.23 3.90 4.31
CA GLY A 158 -13.99 2.81 3.68
C GLY A 158 -13.44 1.41 3.97
N CYS A 159 -12.38 1.24 4.77
CA CYS A 159 -11.92 -0.04 5.28
C CYS A 159 -12.87 -0.51 6.39
N ASN A 160 -13.99 -1.16 6.02
CA ASN A 160 -15.11 -1.42 6.93
C ASN A 160 -14.82 -2.43 8.05
N ARG A 161 -13.74 -3.19 7.95
CA ARG A 161 -13.28 -4.14 8.97
C ARG A 161 -12.10 -3.63 9.80
N LEU A 162 -11.63 -2.40 9.52
CA LEU A 162 -10.50 -1.83 10.24
C LEU A 162 -10.95 -1.41 11.64
N GLU A 163 -10.41 -2.12 12.62
CA GLU A 163 -10.72 -1.97 14.04
C GLU A 163 -9.82 -0.92 14.67
N THR A 164 -8.50 -0.97 14.37
CA THR A 164 -7.53 -0.05 14.97
C THR A 164 -6.48 0.44 13.97
N VAL A 165 -6.11 1.70 14.12
CA VAL A 165 -4.90 2.29 13.54
C VAL A 165 -4.07 2.87 14.68
N GLU A 166 -2.82 2.40 14.82
CA GLU A 166 -1.91 2.85 15.85
C GLU A 166 -0.89 3.82 15.29
N ILE A 167 -0.76 5.02 15.92
CA ILE A 167 0.15 6.09 15.54
C ILE A 167 0.86 6.56 16.79
N ARG A 168 2.16 6.24 16.91
CA ARG A 168 2.99 6.48 18.11
C ARG A 168 3.79 7.78 18.07
N HIS A 169 3.58 8.61 17.08
CA HIS A 169 4.29 9.86 16.86
C HIS A 169 3.31 10.94 16.40
N ASP A 170 3.83 12.14 16.16
CA ASP A 170 3.06 13.26 15.64
C ASP A 170 3.49 13.54 14.19
N PRO A 171 2.80 13.01 13.18
CA PRO A 171 3.09 13.29 11.78
C PRO A 171 3.07 14.80 11.49
N GLU A 172 3.89 15.25 10.52
CA GLU A 172 3.88 16.65 10.10
C GLU A 172 2.51 17.05 9.56
N TYR A 173 1.91 16.19 8.73
CA TYR A 173 0.61 16.40 8.12
C TYR A 173 -0.30 15.17 8.23
N VAL A 174 -1.54 15.41 8.64
CA VAL A 174 -2.62 14.41 8.64
C VAL A 174 -3.86 14.99 7.96
N GLY A 175 -4.18 14.45 6.80
CA GLY A 175 -5.33 14.87 6.02
C GLY A 175 -6.68 14.45 6.62
N PRO A 176 -7.79 15.00 6.13
CA PRO A 176 -9.11 14.71 6.69
C PRO A 176 -9.55 13.26 6.44
N TRP A 177 -10.28 12.70 7.43
CA TRP A 177 -10.97 11.41 7.33
C TRP A 177 -10.06 10.23 6.94
N ILE A 178 -8.88 10.11 7.57
CA ILE A 178 -7.97 9.01 7.28
C ILE A 178 -8.57 7.63 7.54
N VAL A 179 -9.56 7.53 8.45
CA VAL A 179 -10.30 6.31 8.80
C VAL A 179 -11.81 6.56 8.87
N ASN A 180 -12.60 5.48 8.97
CA ASN A 180 -14.04 5.56 9.31
C ASN A 180 -14.24 5.84 10.80
N LYS A 181 -15.40 6.43 11.19
CA LYS A 181 -15.79 6.63 12.60
C LYS A 181 -15.89 5.33 13.42
N SER A 182 -15.99 4.18 12.79
CA SER A 182 -15.99 2.87 13.48
C SER A 182 -14.62 2.42 13.95
N CYS A 183 -13.53 2.95 13.34
CA CYS A 183 -12.17 2.62 13.67
C CYS A 183 -11.70 3.37 14.92
N THR A 184 -10.89 2.71 15.75
CA THR A 184 -10.26 3.32 16.93
C THR A 184 -8.83 3.74 16.58
N ILE A 185 -8.48 5.00 16.84
CA ILE A 185 -7.10 5.49 16.74
C ILE A 185 -6.40 5.21 18.08
N ARG A 186 -5.27 4.51 18.05
CA ARG A 186 -4.38 4.33 19.20
C ARG A 186 -3.26 5.35 19.12
N CYS A 187 -3.19 6.26 20.09
CA CYS A 187 -2.24 7.37 20.11
C CYS A 187 -1.87 7.76 21.55
N TYR A 188 -0.90 8.67 21.69
CA TYR A 188 -0.56 9.23 23.00
C TYR A 188 -1.53 10.35 23.38
N LYS A 189 -1.84 10.44 24.68
CA LYS A 189 -2.65 11.53 25.24
C LYS A 189 -1.94 12.87 25.06
N GLY A 190 -2.65 13.87 24.55
CA GLY A 190 -2.13 15.21 24.29
C GLY A 190 -1.30 15.33 22.99
N SER A 191 -1.20 14.26 22.18
CA SER A 191 -0.57 14.31 20.87
C SER A 191 -1.41 15.04 19.82
N LYS A 192 -0.82 15.32 18.63
CA LYS A 192 -1.60 15.84 17.48
C LYS A 192 -2.72 14.87 17.09
N MET A 193 -2.47 13.56 17.21
CA MET A 193 -3.48 12.54 16.90
C MET A 193 -4.62 12.50 17.91
N ASP A 194 -4.37 12.85 19.17
CA ASP A 194 -5.45 13.03 20.18
C ASP A 194 -6.36 14.20 19.79
N ALA A 195 -5.79 15.35 19.43
CA ALA A 195 -6.55 16.52 18.94
C ALA A 195 -7.29 16.22 17.62
N TYR A 196 -6.65 15.46 16.71
CA TYR A 196 -7.28 15.00 15.47
C TYR A 196 -8.54 14.14 15.75
N CYS A 197 -8.49 13.27 16.76
CA CYS A 197 -9.65 12.47 17.15
C CYS A 197 -10.81 13.34 17.66
N ASP A 198 -10.52 14.43 18.36
CA ASP A 198 -11.56 15.39 18.79
C ASP A 198 -12.18 16.12 17.60
N GLU A 199 -11.34 16.61 16.66
CA GLU A 199 -11.79 17.33 15.46
C GLU A 199 -12.73 16.48 14.58
N TYR A 200 -12.39 15.20 14.38
CA TYR A 200 -13.15 14.30 13.50
C TYR A 200 -14.12 13.37 14.25
N GLU A 201 -14.31 13.56 15.57
CA GLU A 201 -15.18 12.74 16.43
C GLU A 201 -14.87 11.24 16.30
N LEU A 202 -13.58 10.87 16.31
CA LEU A 202 -13.12 9.50 16.19
C LEU A 202 -12.97 8.85 17.56
N LYS A 203 -13.14 7.53 17.60
CA LYS A 203 -12.80 6.73 18.77
C LYS A 203 -11.30 6.71 18.97
N ARG A 204 -10.85 6.80 20.23
CA ARG A 204 -9.43 6.70 20.58
C ARG A 204 -9.18 5.80 21.78
N GLU A 205 -7.97 5.28 21.83
CA GLU A 205 -7.39 4.53 22.93
C GLU A 205 -5.98 5.05 23.18
N TYR A 206 -5.64 5.34 24.43
CA TYR A 206 -4.31 5.87 24.74
C TYR A 206 -3.29 4.75 24.91
N ILE A 207 -2.14 4.89 24.24
CA ILE A 207 -0.99 4.01 24.37
C ILE A 207 -0.32 4.28 25.72
N GLY A 208 -0.01 3.20 26.47
CA GLY A 208 0.64 3.31 27.80
C GLY A 208 -0.29 3.67 28.95
N ALA A 209 -1.60 3.85 28.71
CA ALA A 209 -2.56 3.86 29.81
C ALA A 209 -2.68 2.43 30.33
N GLU A 210 -2.18 2.15 31.54
CA GLU A 210 -2.50 0.92 32.26
C GLU A 210 -4.02 0.81 32.34
N SER A 211 -4.57 -0.32 31.93
CA SER A 211 -5.97 -0.63 32.20
C SER A 211 -6.13 -0.62 33.73
N VAL A 212 -6.74 0.43 34.26
CA VAL A 212 -7.21 0.41 35.64
C VAL A 212 -8.32 -0.64 35.67
N VAL A 213 -7.94 -1.84 36.02
CA VAL A 213 -8.89 -2.89 36.36
C VAL A 213 -9.49 -2.42 37.69
N ASN A 214 -10.67 -1.84 37.64
CA ASN A 214 -11.47 -1.63 38.84
C ASN A 214 -11.88 -3.01 39.32
N GLU A 215 -11.29 -3.47 40.45
CA GLU A 215 -11.77 -4.58 41.28
C GLU A 215 -13.14 -4.24 41.87
#